data_b5b5f627054aad9e2e470f15c97db962
#
_entry.id   b5b5f627054aad9e2e470f15c97db962
#
_cell.length_a   1.000
_cell.length_b   1.000
_cell.length_c   1.000
_cell.angle_alpha   90.00
_cell.angle_beta   90.00
_cell.angle_gamma   90.00
#
_symmetry.space_group_name_H-M   'P 1'
#
loop_
_entity.id
_entity.type
_entity.pdbx_description
1 polymer ?
#
loop_
_entity_poly.entity_id
_entity_poly.type
_entity_poly.pdbx_seq_one_letter_code
_entity_poly.pdbx_strand_id
1 'polypeptide(L)'
;MTPSIDAHVRLDTHPTHPSAVTAVLTGSQARIALTALETADWAVLADNVLVLARIDHEEPYWAEDAAKHLSAGGISVEITPRLREAMDEEWTWADYPMPWCTRSEIREVSNQAQKIHDDIRHGHLLIHAHARDGHTTVAVGTYLGRDGKSVYLHGEDHLRQVADTFDSPAQALLAFEKVHGTDMRPGPAPLTDAERAAVEARTALDLGAAKPGPHRPESETVPVYLADAGDHDALLDSFLDGHGKFEKWRTFPIGSAC
;
A
#
# COMPACT_ATOMS: atom_id res chain seq x y z
N MET A 1 30.76 21.19 15.92
CA MET A 1 29.43 21.45 16.46
C MET A 1 28.47 21.40 15.29
N THR A 2 27.65 20.40 15.20
CA THR A 2 26.57 20.35 14.21
C THR A 2 25.55 21.42 14.58
N PRO A 3 25.09 22.28 13.64
CA PRO A 3 24.05 23.25 13.95
C PRO A 3 22.80 22.50 14.40
N SER A 4 22.25 22.88 15.55
CA SER A 4 20.97 22.34 16.02
C SER A 4 19.88 22.85 15.11
N ILE A 5 19.11 21.93 14.52
CA ILE A 5 17.94 22.25 13.70
C ILE A 5 16.80 22.64 14.64
N ASP A 6 16.20 23.84 14.44
CA ASP A 6 15.03 24.26 15.20
C ASP A 6 13.76 23.59 14.60
N ALA A 7 13.68 22.28 14.78
CA ALA A 7 12.53 21.45 14.43
C ALA A 7 12.33 20.41 15.53
N HIS A 8 11.07 20.23 15.88
CA HIS A 8 10.63 19.22 16.84
C HIS A 8 9.47 18.42 16.26
N VAL A 9 9.53 17.10 16.38
CA VAL A 9 8.51 16.15 15.93
C VAL A 9 7.99 15.38 17.12
N ARG A 10 6.69 15.42 17.35
CA ARG A 10 6.02 14.58 18.33
C ARG A 10 5.27 13.47 17.62
N LEU A 11 5.64 12.22 17.91
CA LEU A 11 4.99 11.01 17.41
C LEU A 11 4.00 10.45 18.44
N ASP A 12 2.79 10.15 17.99
CA ASP A 12 1.73 9.57 18.82
C ASP A 12 0.90 8.58 18.03
N THR A 13 0.20 7.67 18.70
CA THR A 13 -0.82 6.84 18.06
C THR A 13 -1.97 7.71 17.57
N HIS A 14 -2.56 7.34 16.43
CA HIS A 14 -3.72 8.07 15.93
C HIS A 14 -4.92 7.93 16.89
N PRO A 15 -5.68 8.99 17.14
CA PRO A 15 -6.73 8.96 18.17
C PRO A 15 -7.88 8.00 17.89
N THR A 16 -8.21 7.77 16.61
CA THR A 16 -9.34 6.94 16.18
C THR A 16 -8.93 5.69 15.39
N HIS A 17 -7.67 5.59 14.97
CA HIS A 17 -7.13 4.45 14.23
C HIS A 17 -5.88 3.94 14.94
N PRO A 18 -6.02 2.98 15.89
CA PRO A 18 -4.92 2.56 16.77
C PRO A 18 -3.68 2.02 16.06
N SER A 19 -3.85 1.46 14.87
CA SER A 19 -2.73 0.99 14.03
C SER A 19 -1.96 2.12 13.35
N ALA A 20 -2.54 3.32 13.22
CA ALA A 20 -1.88 4.45 12.58
C ALA A 20 -1.11 5.32 13.58
N VAL A 21 -0.07 5.99 13.09
CA VAL A 21 0.78 6.91 13.88
C VAL A 21 0.69 8.32 13.30
N THR A 22 0.57 9.32 14.19
CA THR A 22 0.59 10.74 13.81
C THR A 22 1.91 11.39 14.17
N ALA A 23 2.35 12.36 13.36
CA ALA A 23 3.48 13.22 13.61
C ALA A 23 3.01 14.67 13.64
N VAL A 24 3.25 15.37 14.74
CA VAL A 24 3.00 16.81 14.88
C VAL A 24 4.33 17.56 14.85
N LEU A 25 4.49 18.50 13.94
CA LEU A 25 5.72 19.22 13.72
C LEU A 25 5.62 20.63 14.30
N THR A 26 6.70 21.09 14.95
CA THR A 26 6.85 22.45 15.48
C THR A 26 8.27 22.98 15.25
N GLY A 27 8.47 24.28 15.41
CA GLY A 27 9.75 24.95 15.20
C GLY A 27 9.82 25.68 13.86
N SER A 28 10.78 26.60 13.75
CA SER A 28 10.94 27.46 12.56
C SER A 28 11.44 26.69 11.33
N GLN A 29 12.03 25.51 11.53
CA GLN A 29 12.58 24.63 10.50
C GLN A 29 11.77 23.33 10.35
N ALA A 30 10.52 23.28 10.83
CA ALA A 30 9.63 22.11 10.76
C ALA A 30 9.50 21.53 9.34
N ARG A 31 9.65 22.37 8.30
CA ARG A 31 9.60 21.94 6.89
C ARG A 31 10.68 20.89 6.54
N ILE A 32 11.83 20.89 7.22
CA ILE A 32 12.86 19.87 7.01
C ILE A 32 12.36 18.52 7.47
N ALA A 33 11.72 18.47 8.65
CA ALA A 33 11.12 17.24 9.18
C ALA A 33 9.94 16.78 8.30
N LEU A 34 9.11 17.71 7.80
CA LEU A 34 8.01 17.42 6.90
C LEU A 34 8.52 16.69 5.65
N THR A 35 9.49 17.27 4.95
CA THR A 35 10.05 16.65 3.74
C THR A 35 10.67 15.28 4.00
N ALA A 36 11.34 15.10 5.14
CA ALA A 36 11.92 13.82 5.52
C ALA A 36 10.83 12.75 5.74
N LEU A 37 9.74 13.11 6.41
CA LEU A 37 8.61 12.21 6.65
C LEU A 37 7.83 11.90 5.37
N GLU A 38 7.58 12.90 4.50
CA GLU A 38 6.96 12.66 3.19
C GLU A 38 7.78 11.67 2.35
N THR A 39 9.10 11.75 2.40
CA THR A 39 9.99 10.79 1.71
C THR A 39 9.89 9.38 2.29
N ALA A 40 9.45 9.25 3.53
CA ALA A 40 9.20 7.99 4.24
C ALA A 40 7.71 7.57 4.22
N ASP A 41 6.96 7.98 3.19
CA ASP A 41 5.56 7.61 2.92
C ASP A 41 4.53 8.09 3.98
N TRP A 42 4.87 9.12 4.77
CA TRP A 42 3.91 9.79 5.63
C TRP A 42 3.02 10.73 4.81
N ALA A 43 1.71 10.59 4.99
CA ALA A 43 0.73 11.46 4.33
C ALA A 43 0.51 12.76 5.14
N VAL A 44 0.49 13.90 4.45
CA VAL A 44 0.17 15.20 5.07
C VAL A 44 -1.33 15.30 5.29
N LEU A 45 -1.74 15.53 6.53
CA LEU A 45 -3.15 15.78 6.91
C LEU A 45 -3.46 17.25 7.10
N ALA A 46 -2.50 18.03 7.59
CA ALA A 46 -2.59 19.46 7.79
C ALA A 46 -1.18 20.06 7.69
N ASP A 47 -1.04 21.39 7.71
CA ASP A 47 0.23 22.09 7.53
C ASP A 47 1.42 21.55 8.35
N ASN A 48 1.14 21.04 9.55
CA ASN A 48 2.13 20.53 10.49
C ASN A 48 1.77 19.16 11.09
N VAL A 49 0.85 18.44 10.49
CA VAL A 49 0.40 17.13 10.95
C VAL A 49 0.50 16.13 9.82
N LEU A 50 1.22 15.03 10.06
CA LEU A 50 1.30 13.91 9.13
C LEU A 50 0.78 12.64 9.80
N VAL A 51 0.42 11.66 8.97
CA VAL A 51 0.02 10.33 9.41
C VAL A 51 0.79 9.27 8.65
N LEU A 52 1.23 8.26 9.37
CA LEU A 52 1.66 6.99 8.83
C LEU A 52 0.50 6.00 9.03
N ALA A 53 -0.04 5.48 7.93
CA ALA A 53 -1.09 4.46 7.95
C ALA A 53 -0.78 3.44 6.87
N ARG A 54 -0.58 2.20 7.28
CA ARG A 54 -0.15 1.09 6.43
C ARG A 54 -1.21 0.00 6.41
N ILE A 55 -1.12 -0.89 5.45
CA ILE A 55 -2.02 -2.03 5.33
C ILE A 55 -1.54 -3.25 6.13
N ASP A 56 -0.29 -3.23 6.57
CA ASP A 56 0.40 -4.32 7.25
C ASP A 56 0.46 -4.18 8.77
N HIS A 57 -0.07 -3.07 9.30
CA HIS A 57 -0.05 -2.74 10.73
C HIS A 57 1.36 -2.64 11.35
N GLU A 58 2.38 -2.35 10.53
CA GLU A 58 3.78 -2.18 10.94
C GLU A 58 4.14 -0.71 11.27
N GLU A 59 3.15 0.16 11.43
CA GLU A 59 3.34 1.59 11.68
C GLU A 59 4.24 1.89 12.89
N PRO A 60 4.12 1.21 14.05
CA PRO A 60 5.00 1.47 15.19
C PRO A 60 6.48 1.27 14.85
N TYR A 61 6.81 0.21 14.10
CA TYR A 61 8.18 -0.04 13.66
C TYR A 61 8.70 1.07 12.73
N TRP A 62 7.92 1.43 11.73
CA TRP A 62 8.32 2.46 10.76
C TRP A 62 8.37 3.86 11.39
N ALA A 63 7.55 4.12 12.41
CA ALA A 63 7.62 5.34 13.20
C ALA A 63 8.90 5.38 14.06
N GLU A 64 9.32 4.26 14.63
CA GLU A 64 10.61 4.17 15.35
C GLU A 64 11.80 4.40 14.41
N ASP A 65 11.77 3.81 13.22
CA ASP A 65 12.80 4.00 12.19
C ASP A 65 12.88 5.46 11.74
N ALA A 66 11.74 6.09 11.46
CA ALA A 66 11.66 7.51 11.14
C ALA A 66 12.21 8.39 12.29
N ALA A 67 11.88 8.07 13.55
CA ALA A 67 12.41 8.78 14.70
C ALA A 67 13.94 8.70 14.81
N LYS A 68 14.53 7.54 14.52
CA LYS A 68 15.99 7.35 14.48
C LYS A 68 16.64 8.21 13.38
N HIS A 69 16.07 8.20 12.18
CA HIS A 69 16.56 9.00 11.05
C HIS A 69 16.46 10.51 11.30
N LEU A 70 15.32 11.00 11.81
CA LEU A 70 15.15 12.39 12.18
C LEU A 70 16.15 12.85 13.24
N SER A 71 16.33 12.03 14.29
CA SER A 71 17.26 12.32 15.38
C SER A 71 18.72 12.34 14.88
N ALA A 72 19.10 11.42 13.99
CA ALA A 72 20.41 11.41 13.34
C ALA A 72 20.61 12.66 12.47
N GLY A 73 19.56 13.21 11.89
CA GLY A 73 19.54 14.48 11.17
C GLY A 73 19.57 15.73 12.06
N GLY A 74 19.59 15.58 13.40
CA GLY A 74 19.63 16.69 14.35
C GLY A 74 18.27 17.31 14.69
N ILE A 75 17.17 16.64 14.32
CA ILE A 75 15.80 17.04 14.63
C ILE A 75 15.40 16.41 15.97
N SER A 76 14.79 17.20 16.86
CA SER A 76 14.31 16.71 18.14
C SER A 76 13.04 15.87 17.95
N VAL A 77 13.02 14.65 18.51
CA VAL A 77 11.87 13.74 18.41
C VAL A 77 11.38 13.35 19.79
N GLU A 78 10.09 13.51 20.02
CA GLU A 78 9.36 13.00 21.19
C GLU A 78 8.46 11.85 20.75
N ILE A 79 8.55 10.71 21.43
CA ILE A 79 7.65 9.56 21.24
C ILE A 79 6.79 9.46 22.51
N THR A 80 5.46 9.49 22.34
CA THR A 80 4.55 9.38 23.47
C THR A 80 4.63 8.01 24.15
N PRO A 81 4.32 7.91 25.46
CA PRO A 81 4.33 6.62 26.16
C PRO A 81 3.45 5.58 25.49
N ARG A 82 2.26 5.98 25.03
CA ARG A 82 1.32 5.09 24.35
C ARG A 82 1.89 4.48 23.06
N LEU A 83 2.56 5.30 22.24
CA LEU A 83 3.20 4.80 21.03
C LEU A 83 4.39 3.90 21.37
N ARG A 84 5.13 4.21 22.43
CA ARG A 84 6.24 3.36 22.87
C ARG A 84 5.76 1.99 23.35
N GLU A 85 4.64 1.93 24.07
CA GLU A 85 3.99 0.65 24.42
C GLU A 85 3.64 -0.16 23.18
N ALA A 86 3.07 0.48 22.14
CA ALA A 86 2.77 -0.20 20.88
C ALA A 86 4.03 -0.69 20.14
N MET A 87 5.15 0.06 20.20
CA MET A 87 6.43 -0.37 19.67
C MET A 87 6.98 -1.58 20.42
N ASP A 88 6.86 -1.59 21.75
CA ASP A 88 7.31 -2.70 22.60
C ASP A 88 6.44 -3.95 22.38
N GLU A 89 5.12 -3.79 22.22
CA GLU A 89 4.19 -4.88 21.90
C GLU A 89 4.53 -5.51 20.55
N GLU A 90 4.77 -4.72 19.55
CA GLU A 90 5.16 -5.22 18.22
C GLU A 90 6.48 -6.01 18.27
N TRP A 91 7.42 -5.62 19.14
CA TRP A 91 8.64 -6.39 19.35
C TRP A 91 8.38 -7.79 19.89
N THR A 92 7.39 -7.96 20.77
CA THR A 92 6.99 -9.28 21.29
C THR A 92 6.27 -10.13 20.24
N TRP A 93 5.49 -9.52 19.38
CA TRP A 93 4.86 -10.21 18.23
C TRP A 93 5.87 -10.63 17.16
N ALA A 94 6.94 -9.88 16.99
CA ALA A 94 8.00 -10.23 16.06
C ALA A 94 8.84 -11.45 16.45
N ASP A 95 8.75 -11.87 17.70
CA ASP A 95 9.23 -13.16 18.17
C ASP A 95 8.28 -14.33 17.79
N TYR A 96 7.27 -14.05 16.95
CA TYR A 96 6.40 -15.10 16.43
C TYR A 96 7.25 -16.11 15.66
N PRO A 97 7.31 -17.37 16.14
CA PRO A 97 8.26 -18.33 15.60
C PRO A 97 7.78 -18.82 14.24
N MET A 98 8.13 -18.11 13.21
CA MET A 98 8.23 -18.68 11.88
C MET A 98 9.69 -19.11 11.69
N PRO A 99 10.06 -20.35 12.07
CA PRO A 99 11.47 -20.76 12.14
C PRO A 99 12.16 -20.80 10.77
N TRP A 100 11.40 -20.64 9.70
CA TRP A 100 11.89 -20.60 8.32
C TRP A 100 11.98 -19.20 7.72
N CYS A 101 11.52 -18.15 8.44
CA CYS A 101 11.55 -16.76 7.97
C CYS A 101 12.29 -15.90 8.97
N THR A 102 13.17 -15.07 8.47
CA THR A 102 13.74 -13.98 9.24
C THR A 102 12.75 -12.81 9.31
N ARG A 103 12.84 -12.02 10.36
CA ARG A 103 12.06 -10.79 10.50
C ARG A 103 12.26 -9.83 9.32
N SER A 104 13.47 -9.75 8.80
CA SER A 104 13.80 -8.94 7.63
C SER A 104 13.03 -9.39 6.39
N GLU A 105 12.91 -10.72 6.18
CA GLU A 105 12.16 -11.28 5.06
C GLU A 105 10.65 -11.00 5.19
N ILE A 106 10.10 -11.09 6.40
CA ILE A 106 8.69 -10.76 6.64
C ILE A 106 8.42 -9.28 6.31
N ARG A 107 9.28 -8.38 6.74
CA ARG A 107 9.15 -6.94 6.42
C ARG A 107 9.33 -6.61 4.96
N GLU A 108 10.19 -7.34 4.26
CA GLU A 108 10.34 -7.16 2.81
C GLU A 108 9.04 -7.49 2.08
N VAL A 109 8.38 -8.60 2.44
CA VAL A 109 7.07 -9.00 1.89
C VAL A 109 6.02 -7.92 2.20
N SER A 110 5.97 -7.46 3.44
CA SER A 110 5.08 -6.40 3.90
C SER A 110 5.27 -5.10 3.12
N ASN A 111 6.51 -4.68 2.92
CA ASN A 111 6.86 -3.51 2.12
C ASN A 111 6.47 -3.63 0.65
N GLN A 112 6.66 -4.80 0.05
CA GLN A 112 6.24 -5.04 -1.32
C GLN A 112 4.71 -4.94 -1.45
N ALA A 113 3.98 -5.49 -0.49
CA ALA A 113 2.52 -5.40 -0.46
C ALA A 113 2.03 -3.95 -0.30
N GLN A 114 2.65 -3.19 0.62
CA GLN A 114 2.37 -1.76 0.78
C GLN A 114 2.61 -0.98 -0.50
N LYS A 115 3.76 -1.21 -1.14
CA LYS A 115 4.09 -0.56 -2.41
C LYS A 115 3.09 -0.87 -3.51
N ILE A 116 2.64 -2.12 -3.64
CA ILE A 116 1.62 -2.52 -4.61
C ILE A 116 0.30 -1.80 -4.31
N HIS A 117 -0.10 -1.74 -3.05
CA HIS A 117 -1.30 -1.02 -2.62
C HIS A 117 -1.24 0.47 -3.01
N ASP A 118 -0.12 1.13 -2.72
CA ASP A 118 0.07 2.54 -3.03
C ASP A 118 0.16 2.78 -4.55
N ASP A 119 0.81 1.89 -5.31
CA ASP A 119 0.86 1.98 -6.77
C ASP A 119 -0.56 1.84 -7.40
N ILE A 120 -1.40 0.97 -6.87
CA ILE A 120 -2.82 0.85 -7.31
C ILE A 120 -3.57 2.13 -6.95
N ARG A 121 -3.45 2.61 -5.72
CA ARG A 121 -4.16 3.79 -5.22
C ARG A 121 -3.79 5.07 -5.99
N HIS A 122 -2.52 5.24 -6.34
CA HIS A 122 -2.04 6.40 -7.08
C HIS A 122 -2.16 6.25 -8.61
N GLY A 123 -2.73 5.15 -9.08
CA GLY A 123 -2.89 4.88 -10.50
C GLY A 123 -1.59 4.57 -11.25
N HIS A 124 -0.52 4.20 -10.54
CA HIS A 124 0.72 3.73 -11.15
C HIS A 124 0.61 2.29 -11.62
N LEU A 125 -0.24 1.49 -10.98
CA LEU A 125 -0.59 0.12 -11.36
C LEU A 125 -2.09 0.05 -11.66
N LEU A 126 -2.44 -0.11 -12.93
CA LEU A 126 -3.82 -0.29 -13.37
C LEU A 126 -4.20 -1.77 -13.28
N ILE A 127 -5.16 -2.11 -12.44
CA ILE A 127 -5.69 -3.46 -12.33
C ILE A 127 -6.77 -3.69 -13.40
N HIS A 128 -6.60 -4.71 -14.22
CA HIS A 128 -7.53 -5.08 -15.29
C HIS A 128 -8.62 -6.03 -14.80
N ALA A 129 -8.22 -7.03 -14.00
CA ALA A 129 -9.13 -8.03 -13.46
C ALA A 129 -8.62 -8.58 -12.13
N HIS A 130 -9.56 -9.12 -11.34
CA HIS A 130 -9.28 -9.86 -10.11
C HIS A 130 -10.15 -11.11 -10.01
N ALA A 131 -9.73 -12.04 -9.17
CA ALA A 131 -10.49 -13.22 -8.79
C ALA A 131 -10.19 -13.62 -7.34
N ARG A 132 -11.02 -14.50 -6.77
CA ARG A 132 -10.69 -15.18 -5.51
C ARG A 132 -10.17 -16.58 -5.82
N ASP A 133 -9.09 -16.95 -5.16
CA ASP A 133 -8.52 -18.29 -5.19
C ASP A 133 -8.42 -18.81 -3.75
N GLY A 134 -9.49 -19.46 -3.28
CA GLY A 134 -9.63 -19.82 -1.88
C GLY A 134 -9.66 -18.61 -0.96
N HIS A 135 -8.67 -18.47 -0.09
CA HIS A 135 -8.53 -17.35 0.84
C HIS A 135 -7.71 -16.20 0.25
N THR A 136 -7.10 -16.39 -0.91
CA THR A 136 -6.25 -15.38 -1.54
C THR A 136 -7.01 -14.53 -2.53
N THR A 137 -6.57 -13.30 -2.72
CA THR A 137 -7.01 -12.43 -3.81
C THR A 137 -5.91 -12.38 -4.85
N VAL A 138 -6.27 -12.76 -6.07
CA VAL A 138 -5.38 -12.70 -7.23
C VAL A 138 -5.84 -11.60 -8.16
N ALA A 139 -4.90 -10.95 -8.82
CA ALA A 139 -5.22 -9.89 -9.76
C ALA A 139 -4.20 -9.82 -10.90
N VAL A 140 -4.60 -9.21 -12.00
CA VAL A 140 -3.72 -8.91 -13.12
C VAL A 140 -3.81 -7.43 -13.45
N GLY A 141 -2.66 -6.79 -13.64
CA GLY A 141 -2.59 -5.36 -13.90
C GLY A 141 -1.36 -4.97 -14.70
N THR A 142 -1.25 -3.69 -15.05
CA THR A 142 -0.12 -3.16 -15.82
C THR A 142 0.40 -1.89 -15.16
N TYR A 143 1.71 -1.82 -14.97
CA TYR A 143 2.39 -0.61 -14.51
C TYR A 143 2.39 0.45 -15.60
N LEU A 144 1.92 1.66 -15.26
CA LEU A 144 1.93 2.81 -16.15
C LEU A 144 3.28 3.53 -16.01
N GLY A 145 4.05 3.64 -17.11
CA GLY A 145 5.25 4.50 -17.18
C GLY A 145 6.60 3.84 -16.95
N ARG A 146 6.72 2.64 -16.44
CA ARG A 146 7.95 1.86 -16.41
C ARG A 146 7.77 0.63 -17.27
N ASP A 147 8.48 0.54 -18.40
CA ASP A 147 8.53 -0.61 -19.32
C ASP A 147 7.17 -1.25 -19.70
N GLY A 148 6.03 -0.68 -19.22
CA GLY A 148 4.68 -1.15 -19.50
C GLY A 148 4.41 -2.61 -19.10
N LYS A 149 5.17 -3.16 -18.16
CA LYS A 149 5.06 -4.57 -17.76
C LYS A 149 3.74 -4.85 -17.07
N SER A 150 3.11 -5.94 -17.50
CA SER A 150 1.95 -6.49 -16.85
C SER A 150 2.36 -7.51 -15.80
N VAL A 151 1.61 -7.55 -14.69
CA VAL A 151 1.94 -8.36 -13.52
C VAL A 151 0.76 -9.22 -13.11
N TYR A 152 1.06 -10.41 -12.62
CA TYR A 152 0.12 -11.24 -11.86
C TYR A 152 0.42 -11.07 -10.38
N LEU A 153 -0.60 -10.66 -9.62
CA LEU A 153 -0.54 -10.45 -8.19
C LEU A 153 -1.20 -11.61 -7.47
N HIS A 154 -0.55 -12.12 -6.44
CA HIS A 154 -1.05 -13.17 -5.58
C HIS A 154 -0.71 -12.85 -4.13
N GLY A 155 -1.59 -13.17 -3.20
CA GLY A 155 -1.35 -12.99 -1.76
C GLY A 155 -2.63 -13.07 -0.96
N GLU A 156 -2.50 -13.33 0.32
CA GLU A 156 -3.62 -13.35 1.24
C GLU A 156 -4.12 -11.92 1.46
N ASP A 157 -5.42 -11.72 1.28
CA ASP A 157 -6.12 -10.45 1.47
C ASP A 157 -5.38 -9.25 0.86
N HIS A 158 -4.77 -8.41 1.68
CA HIS A 158 -4.04 -7.21 1.29
C HIS A 158 -2.54 -7.44 1.03
N LEU A 159 -1.97 -8.56 1.47
CA LEU A 159 -0.53 -8.85 1.34
C LEU A 159 -0.17 -9.43 -0.04
N ARG A 160 -0.41 -8.66 -1.09
CA ARG A 160 -0.17 -9.07 -2.47
C ARG A 160 1.30 -8.93 -2.86
N GLN A 161 1.78 -9.88 -3.63
CA GLN A 161 3.11 -9.90 -4.22
C GLN A 161 3.01 -10.07 -5.73
N VAL A 162 4.05 -9.66 -6.45
CA VAL A 162 4.19 -9.97 -7.87
C VAL A 162 4.64 -11.41 -8.00
N ALA A 163 3.75 -12.27 -8.46
CA ALA A 163 4.04 -13.70 -8.66
C ALA A 163 4.53 -14.00 -10.08
N ASP A 164 4.12 -13.23 -11.09
CA ASP A 164 4.59 -13.37 -12.47
C ASP A 164 4.52 -12.02 -13.22
N THR A 165 5.24 -11.95 -14.36
CA THR A 165 5.29 -10.78 -15.21
C THR A 165 5.08 -11.15 -16.66
N PHE A 166 4.42 -10.26 -17.44
CA PHE A 166 4.09 -10.46 -18.84
C PHE A 166 4.52 -9.25 -19.65
N ASP A 167 4.82 -9.50 -20.93
CA ASP A 167 5.26 -8.44 -21.85
C ASP A 167 4.09 -7.58 -22.37
N SER A 168 2.84 -8.02 -22.16
CA SER A 168 1.66 -7.25 -22.56
C SER A 168 0.44 -7.52 -21.70
N PRO A 169 -0.50 -6.54 -21.60
CA PRO A 169 -1.77 -6.72 -20.90
C PRO A 169 -2.62 -7.87 -21.47
N ALA A 170 -2.60 -8.06 -22.78
CA ALA A 170 -3.34 -9.13 -23.45
C ALA A 170 -2.86 -10.52 -23.02
N GLN A 171 -1.53 -10.73 -22.98
CA GLN A 171 -0.97 -11.99 -22.48
C GLN A 171 -1.33 -12.24 -21.01
N ALA A 172 -1.24 -11.20 -20.17
CA ALA A 172 -1.57 -11.29 -18.77
C ALA A 172 -3.06 -11.65 -18.55
N LEU A 173 -3.97 -11.01 -19.29
CA LEU A 173 -5.40 -11.28 -19.22
C LEU A 173 -5.75 -12.69 -19.70
N LEU A 174 -5.20 -13.13 -20.83
CA LEU A 174 -5.43 -14.50 -21.34
C LEU A 174 -4.92 -15.56 -20.34
N ALA A 175 -3.76 -15.32 -19.76
CA ALA A 175 -3.21 -16.21 -18.76
C ALA A 175 -4.09 -16.27 -17.50
N PHE A 176 -4.60 -15.12 -17.06
CA PHE A 176 -5.49 -14.99 -15.91
C PHE A 176 -6.84 -15.66 -16.15
N GLU A 177 -7.46 -15.41 -17.31
CA GLU A 177 -8.72 -16.01 -17.71
C GLU A 177 -8.64 -17.54 -17.81
N LYS A 178 -7.53 -18.07 -18.35
CA LYS A 178 -7.32 -19.53 -18.43
C LYS A 178 -7.34 -20.21 -17.06
N VAL A 179 -6.90 -19.52 -16.01
CA VAL A 179 -6.84 -20.07 -14.65
C VAL A 179 -8.10 -19.78 -13.85
N HIS A 180 -8.63 -18.56 -13.95
CA HIS A 180 -9.69 -18.05 -13.07
C HIS A 180 -11.02 -17.79 -13.78
N GLY A 181 -11.09 -17.97 -15.07
CA GLY A 181 -12.23 -17.84 -15.99
C GLY A 181 -13.56 -17.38 -15.40
N THR A 182 -14.31 -18.31 -14.80
CA THR A 182 -15.66 -18.04 -14.26
C THR A 182 -15.67 -17.11 -13.05
N ASP A 183 -14.56 -17.04 -12.32
CA ASP A 183 -14.44 -16.25 -11.08
C ASP A 183 -13.79 -14.87 -11.31
N MET A 184 -13.34 -14.65 -12.54
CA MET A 184 -12.77 -13.38 -12.96
C MET A 184 -13.81 -12.25 -12.91
N ARG A 185 -13.39 -11.12 -12.35
CA ARG A 185 -14.18 -9.88 -12.29
C ARG A 185 -13.30 -8.72 -12.81
N PRO A 186 -13.89 -7.76 -13.54
CA PRO A 186 -13.16 -6.62 -14.08
C PRO A 186 -12.69 -5.66 -12.95
N GLY A 187 -11.56 -5.02 -13.16
CA GLY A 187 -11.00 -4.00 -12.28
C GLY A 187 -10.43 -4.53 -10.97
N PRO A 188 -10.11 -3.63 -10.04
CA PRO A 188 -9.54 -3.99 -8.74
C PRO A 188 -10.55 -4.71 -7.84
N ALA A 189 -10.04 -5.58 -6.96
CA ALA A 189 -10.84 -6.19 -5.90
C ALA A 189 -11.34 -5.10 -4.92
N PRO A 190 -12.48 -5.33 -4.25
CA PRO A 190 -12.90 -4.48 -3.15
C PRO A 190 -11.81 -4.37 -2.09
N LEU A 191 -11.69 -3.19 -1.49
CA LEU A 191 -10.72 -2.97 -0.41
C LEU A 191 -11.00 -3.91 0.77
N THR A 192 -9.96 -4.47 1.34
CA THR A 192 -10.01 -5.20 2.61
C THR A 192 -10.27 -4.25 3.78
N ASP A 193 -10.52 -4.80 4.97
CA ASP A 193 -10.71 -3.98 6.18
C ASP A 193 -9.45 -3.18 6.52
N ALA A 194 -8.26 -3.79 6.37
CA ALA A 194 -6.98 -3.12 6.60
C ALA A 194 -6.75 -1.98 5.61
N GLU A 195 -7.01 -2.22 4.32
CA GLU A 195 -6.90 -1.19 3.28
C GLU A 195 -7.88 -0.03 3.53
N ARG A 196 -9.13 -0.31 3.95
CA ARG A 196 -10.10 0.72 4.32
C ARG A 196 -9.64 1.52 5.53
N ALA A 197 -9.18 0.85 6.59
CA ALA A 197 -8.69 1.51 7.79
C ALA A 197 -7.51 2.44 7.50
N ALA A 198 -6.56 2.01 6.65
CA ALA A 198 -5.44 2.85 6.25
C ALA A 198 -5.89 4.09 5.45
N VAL A 199 -6.88 3.95 4.56
CA VAL A 199 -7.46 5.08 3.82
C VAL A 199 -8.19 6.04 4.76
N GLU A 200 -8.99 5.52 5.68
CA GLU A 200 -9.75 6.31 6.66
C GLU A 200 -8.81 7.08 7.59
N ALA A 201 -7.74 6.45 8.09
CA ALA A 201 -6.76 7.10 8.93
C ALA A 201 -6.07 8.30 8.25
N ARG A 202 -5.86 8.21 6.93
CA ARG A 202 -5.29 9.29 6.12
C ARG A 202 -6.27 10.45 5.85
N THR A 203 -7.57 10.27 6.12
CA THR A 203 -8.61 11.28 5.88
C THR A 203 -9.28 11.78 7.15
N ALA A 204 -9.19 11.04 8.25
CA ALA A 204 -9.98 11.27 9.47
C ALA A 204 -9.71 12.61 10.17
N LEU A 205 -8.57 13.26 9.97
CA LEU A 205 -8.27 14.57 10.56
C LEU A 205 -8.86 15.76 9.80
N ASP A 206 -9.25 15.59 8.55
CA ASP A 206 -9.96 16.62 7.77
C ASP A 206 -11.37 16.91 8.32
N LEU A 207 -11.98 15.95 9.01
CA LEU A 207 -13.32 16.10 9.59
C LEU A 207 -13.36 16.85 10.94
N GLY A 208 -12.21 17.00 11.60
CA GLY A 208 -12.12 17.67 12.90
C GLY A 208 -11.90 19.18 12.83
N ALA A 209 -11.47 19.72 11.71
CA ALA A 209 -11.14 21.13 11.50
C ALA A 209 -12.22 21.92 10.72
N ALA A 210 -13.22 21.27 10.15
CA ALA A 210 -14.29 21.93 9.43
C ALA A 210 -15.31 22.56 10.38
N LYS A 211 -15.12 23.83 10.73
CA LYS A 211 -16.26 24.70 11.06
C LYS A 211 -17.24 24.64 9.88
N PRO A 212 -18.55 24.47 10.12
CA PRO A 212 -19.53 24.47 9.06
C PRO A 212 -19.56 25.86 8.40
N GLY A 213 -18.91 25.97 7.27
CA GLY A 213 -19.12 27.08 6.33
C GLY A 213 -20.33 26.76 5.45
N PRO A 214 -21.04 27.80 4.93
CA PRO A 214 -22.32 27.59 4.25
C PRO A 214 -22.16 26.74 2.99
N HIS A 215 -23.11 25.81 2.83
CA HIS A 215 -23.34 24.96 1.67
C HIS A 215 -23.04 25.64 0.34
N ARG A 216 -22.16 25.04 -0.43
CA ARG A 216 -22.13 25.19 -1.87
C ARG A 216 -22.35 23.81 -2.51
N PRO A 217 -23.43 23.61 -3.26
CA PRO A 217 -23.65 22.38 -4.00
C PRO A 217 -22.89 22.49 -5.32
N GLU A 218 -21.86 21.72 -5.50
CA GLU A 218 -21.34 21.42 -6.84
C GLU A 218 -21.00 19.94 -6.94
N SER A 219 -21.87 19.25 -7.68
CA SER A 219 -21.62 17.95 -8.26
C SER A 219 -20.45 18.07 -9.23
N GLU A 220 -19.31 17.54 -8.85
CA GLU A 220 -18.24 17.30 -9.80
C GLU A 220 -18.24 15.80 -10.13
N THR A 221 -18.82 15.51 -11.28
CA THR A 221 -18.86 14.18 -11.89
C THR A 221 -17.43 13.82 -12.28
N VAL A 222 -16.83 12.87 -11.58
CA VAL A 222 -15.60 12.21 -12.03
C VAL A 222 -15.91 11.48 -13.34
N PRO A 223 -15.24 11.75 -14.45
CA PRO A 223 -15.51 11.03 -15.68
C PRO A 223 -15.03 9.58 -15.52
N VAL A 224 -15.98 8.66 -15.44
CA VAL A 224 -15.74 7.25 -15.65
C VAL A 224 -15.43 7.08 -17.13
N TYR A 225 -14.17 6.86 -17.48
CA TYR A 225 -13.81 6.41 -18.82
C TYR A 225 -14.29 4.97 -18.99
N LEU A 226 -15.48 4.82 -19.52
CA LEU A 226 -15.90 3.59 -20.16
C LEU A 226 -15.12 3.51 -21.48
N ALA A 227 -14.11 2.66 -21.52
CA ALA A 227 -13.51 2.25 -22.78
C ALA A 227 -14.59 1.52 -23.59
N ASP A 228 -14.82 2.01 -24.78
CA ASP A 228 -15.80 1.53 -25.72
C ASP A 228 -15.53 0.05 -26.06
N ALA A 229 -16.53 -0.81 -25.86
CA ALA A 229 -16.44 -2.27 -25.98
C ALA A 229 -16.55 -2.73 -27.46
N GLY A 230 -15.95 -1.99 -28.38
CA GLY A 230 -16.20 -2.12 -29.81
C GLY A 230 -15.18 -2.94 -30.63
N ASP A 231 -14.08 -3.45 -30.10
CA ASP A 231 -13.04 -4.09 -30.93
C ASP A 231 -12.42 -5.37 -30.36
N HIS A 232 -13.10 -6.08 -29.47
CA HIS A 232 -12.53 -7.29 -28.87
C HIS A 232 -12.54 -8.53 -29.77
N ASP A 233 -13.38 -8.62 -30.78
CA ASP A 233 -13.48 -9.83 -31.62
C ASP A 233 -12.38 -9.98 -32.67
N ALA A 234 -11.69 -8.89 -33.04
CA ALA A 234 -10.65 -8.95 -34.06
C ALA A 234 -9.26 -9.35 -33.55
N LEU A 235 -9.04 -9.34 -32.23
CA LEU A 235 -7.77 -9.70 -31.60
C LEU A 235 -7.70 -11.16 -31.13
N LEU A 236 -8.82 -11.84 -31.01
CA LEU A 236 -8.91 -13.21 -30.52
C LEU A 236 -8.42 -14.28 -31.49
N ASP A 237 -8.50 -14.05 -32.81
CA ASP A 237 -8.11 -15.05 -33.82
C ASP A 237 -6.61 -15.15 -34.08
N SER A 238 -5.78 -14.25 -33.55
CA SER A 238 -4.34 -14.19 -33.83
C SER A 238 -3.45 -14.91 -32.81
N PHE A 239 -3.99 -15.44 -31.69
CA PHE A 239 -3.15 -15.81 -30.53
C PHE A 239 -3.23 -17.28 -30.08
N LEU A 240 -3.78 -18.20 -30.87
CA LEU A 240 -4.02 -19.58 -30.43
C LEU A 240 -2.79 -20.51 -30.40
N ASP A 241 -1.57 -20.05 -30.70
CA ASP A 241 -0.37 -20.90 -30.83
C ASP A 241 0.75 -20.69 -29.79
N GLY A 242 0.45 -20.32 -28.55
CA GLY A 242 1.45 -20.12 -27.49
C GLY A 242 1.33 -21.08 -26.30
N HIS A 243 1.70 -22.35 -26.48
CA HIS A 243 1.68 -23.35 -25.41
C HIS A 243 2.84 -23.19 -24.41
N GLY A 244 2.57 -23.19 -23.10
CA GLY A 244 3.46 -23.91 -22.20
C GLY A 244 4.14 -23.22 -21.02
N LYS A 245 3.50 -22.36 -20.23
CA LYS A 245 4.13 -21.91 -18.97
C LYS A 245 3.30 -22.06 -17.69
N PHE A 246 2.03 -22.45 -17.76
CA PHE A 246 1.12 -22.43 -16.59
C PHE A 246 1.00 -23.74 -15.80
N GLU A 247 1.57 -24.84 -16.26
CA GLU A 247 1.51 -26.10 -15.47
C GLU A 247 2.35 -26.07 -14.18
N LYS A 248 3.24 -25.09 -14.03
CA LYS A 248 4.18 -24.99 -12.91
C LYS A 248 3.54 -24.48 -11.61
N TRP A 249 2.34 -23.91 -11.66
CA TRP A 249 1.73 -23.18 -10.54
C TRP A 249 0.77 -24.02 -9.68
N ARG A 250 0.38 -25.21 -10.14
CA ARG A 250 -0.51 -26.09 -9.37
C ARG A 250 0.17 -26.85 -8.22
N THR A 251 1.48 -26.75 -8.08
CA THR A 251 2.28 -27.55 -7.14
C THR A 251 3.18 -26.71 -6.21
N PHE A 252 2.87 -25.45 -5.93
CA PHE A 252 3.51 -24.78 -4.81
C PHE A 252 2.75 -25.17 -3.54
N PRO A 253 3.39 -25.89 -2.60
CA PRO A 253 2.83 -26.05 -1.28
C PRO A 253 2.72 -24.65 -0.66
N ILE A 254 1.56 -24.33 -0.11
CA ILE A 254 1.34 -23.23 0.81
C ILE A 254 2.41 -23.38 1.91
N GLY A 255 3.48 -22.61 1.85
CA GLY A 255 4.59 -22.74 2.81
C GLY A 255 5.97 -22.35 2.32
N SER A 256 6.12 -21.74 1.15
CA SER A 256 7.43 -21.32 0.67
C SER A 256 7.41 -19.88 0.13
N ALA A 257 6.75 -18.99 0.85
CA ALA A 257 6.97 -17.56 0.72
C ALA A 257 7.33 -17.03 2.11
N CYS A 258 8.57 -17.08 2.40
CA CYS A 258 9.34 -16.11 3.14
C CYS A 258 10.43 -15.65 2.21
#